data_74a6c5715fa32f56309bae21f19a3e66
#
_entry.id   74a6c5715fa32f56309bae21f19a3e66
#
_cell.length_a   1.000
_cell.length_b   1.000
_cell.length_c   1.000
_cell.angle_alpha   90.00
_cell.angle_beta   90.00
_cell.angle_gamma   90.00
#
_symmetry.space_group_name_H-M   'P 1'
#
loop_
_entity.id
_entity.type
_entity.pdbx_description
1 polymer ?
#
loop_
_entity_poly.entity_id
_entity_poly.type
_entity_poly.pdbx_seq_one_letter_code
_entity_poly.pdbx_strand_id
1 'polypeptide(L)'
;PHLAQQLRRQHIDCAYRNGYSLYSDGMVIRTTINGKLQEMANDAVQKQGKALQAVANSAWAPKSVWGPKSPLVQRLVRETSQYEAAVAKGAEPEDALKHLLDDSDFLNKLKQQKTRLQAGFMALDPRDGTILAWVGSRDYAQDPFDHVQAARRQPGSTFKPFVYGAAFAKGMQP
;
A
#
# COMPACT_ATOMS: atom_id res chain seq x y z
N PRO A 1 -11.85 -3.45 -5.91
CA PRO A 1 -11.03 -3.73 -7.12
C PRO A 1 -9.87 -4.68 -6.85
N HIS A 2 -9.07 -4.52 -5.76
CA HIS A 2 -7.93 -5.41 -5.43
C HIS A 2 -8.35 -6.88 -5.35
N LEU A 3 -9.39 -7.18 -4.56
CA LEU A 3 -9.93 -8.54 -4.44
C LEU A 3 -10.28 -9.14 -5.81
N ALA A 4 -10.98 -8.38 -6.66
CA ALA A 4 -11.33 -8.84 -8.00
C ALA A 4 -10.10 -9.17 -8.85
N GLN A 5 -9.03 -8.36 -8.75
CA GLN A 5 -7.77 -8.64 -9.44
C GLN A 5 -7.06 -9.87 -8.89
N GLN A 6 -7.12 -10.13 -7.58
CA GLN A 6 -6.57 -11.33 -6.98
C GLN A 6 -7.32 -12.58 -7.45
N LEU A 7 -8.65 -12.57 -7.38
CA LEU A 7 -9.48 -13.66 -7.87
C LEU A 7 -9.22 -13.94 -9.35
N ARG A 8 -9.16 -12.88 -10.17
CA ARG A 8 -8.83 -13.01 -11.58
C ARG A 8 -7.50 -13.72 -11.81
N ARG A 9 -6.43 -13.29 -11.12
CA ARG A 9 -5.09 -13.90 -11.27
C ARG A 9 -5.09 -15.37 -10.84
N GLN A 10 -5.74 -15.70 -9.73
CA GLN A 10 -5.80 -17.08 -9.23
C GLN A 10 -6.58 -18.01 -10.15
N HIS A 11 -7.66 -17.52 -10.78
CA HIS A 11 -8.57 -18.36 -11.53
C HIS A 11 -8.28 -18.41 -13.03
N ILE A 12 -7.54 -17.43 -13.59
CA ILE A 12 -7.24 -17.44 -15.03
C ILE A 12 -6.40 -18.66 -15.42
N ASP A 13 -5.36 -18.96 -14.64
CA ASP A 13 -4.49 -20.12 -14.90
C ASP A 13 -5.20 -21.44 -14.61
N CYS A 14 -6.03 -21.47 -13.56
CA CYS A 14 -6.82 -22.64 -13.21
C CYS A 14 -7.85 -22.98 -14.30
N ALA A 15 -8.58 -21.97 -14.80
CA ALA A 15 -9.53 -22.14 -15.89
C ALA A 15 -8.83 -22.65 -17.16
N TYR A 16 -7.75 -22.02 -17.55
CA TYR A 16 -6.98 -22.38 -18.75
C TYR A 16 -6.46 -23.84 -18.69
N ARG A 17 -5.89 -24.27 -17.56
CA ARG A 17 -5.42 -25.67 -17.38
C ARG A 17 -6.53 -26.70 -17.47
N ASN A 18 -7.77 -26.32 -17.21
CA ASN A 18 -8.95 -27.19 -17.31
C ASN A 18 -9.72 -26.99 -18.63
N GLY A 19 -9.16 -26.28 -19.61
CA GLY A 19 -9.77 -26.09 -20.91
C GLY A 19 -10.89 -25.06 -20.95
N TYR A 20 -10.99 -24.19 -19.92
CA TYR A 20 -12.01 -23.14 -19.84
C TYR A 20 -11.41 -21.74 -20.04
N SER A 21 -12.22 -20.84 -20.54
CA SER A 21 -11.92 -19.41 -20.61
C SER A 21 -12.70 -18.67 -19.52
N LEU A 22 -11.98 -17.95 -18.67
CA LEU A 22 -12.59 -17.14 -17.60
C LEU A 22 -13.55 -16.06 -18.16
N TYR A 23 -13.36 -15.66 -19.41
CA TYR A 23 -14.07 -14.54 -20.02
C TYR A 23 -15.23 -14.95 -20.92
N SER A 24 -15.18 -16.16 -21.50
CA SER A 24 -16.16 -16.60 -22.53
C SER A 24 -17.10 -17.68 -22.06
N ASP A 25 -16.74 -18.47 -21.04
CA ASP A 25 -17.46 -19.71 -20.73
C ASP A 25 -18.50 -19.56 -19.60
N GLY A 26 -18.84 -18.30 -19.25
CA GLY A 26 -19.91 -18.04 -18.27
C GLY A 26 -19.66 -18.60 -16.88
N MET A 27 -18.41 -18.68 -16.43
CA MET A 27 -18.03 -19.28 -15.16
C MET A 27 -18.59 -18.52 -13.97
N VAL A 28 -19.09 -19.24 -12.97
CA VAL A 28 -19.50 -18.68 -11.67
C VAL A 28 -18.41 -18.95 -10.64
N ILE A 29 -17.76 -17.90 -10.16
CA ILE A 29 -16.74 -17.99 -9.11
C ILE A 29 -17.40 -17.75 -7.74
N ARG A 30 -17.39 -18.77 -6.88
CA ARG A 30 -17.83 -18.66 -5.49
C ARG A 30 -16.62 -18.38 -4.61
N THR A 31 -16.74 -17.41 -3.70
CA THR A 31 -15.68 -17.03 -2.77
C THR A 31 -16.16 -17.13 -1.33
N THR A 32 -15.22 -17.10 -0.38
CA THR A 32 -15.48 -17.06 1.06
C THR A 32 -15.78 -15.64 1.56
N ILE A 33 -15.71 -14.65 0.70
CA ILE A 33 -15.91 -13.24 1.06
C ILE A 33 -17.32 -13.01 1.56
N ASN A 34 -17.40 -12.43 2.76
CA ASN A 34 -18.66 -11.95 3.32
C ASN A 34 -18.89 -10.49 2.87
N GLY A 35 -19.90 -10.25 2.04
CA GLY A 35 -20.18 -8.94 1.45
C GLY A 35 -20.34 -7.84 2.51
N LYS A 36 -21.06 -8.11 3.60
CA LYS A 36 -21.26 -7.16 4.70
C LYS A 36 -19.95 -6.82 5.42
N LEU A 37 -19.13 -7.81 5.72
CA LEU A 37 -17.81 -7.58 6.31
C LEU A 37 -16.88 -6.83 5.35
N GLN A 38 -16.97 -7.09 4.06
CA GLN A 38 -16.20 -6.37 3.05
C GLN A 38 -16.56 -4.88 3.00
N GLU A 39 -17.85 -4.54 3.04
CA GLU A 39 -18.31 -3.15 3.11
C GLU A 39 -17.83 -2.47 4.39
N MET A 40 -18.03 -3.10 5.55
CA MET A 40 -17.56 -2.58 6.83
C MET A 40 -16.03 -2.38 6.85
N ALA A 41 -15.27 -3.28 6.26
CA ALA A 41 -13.82 -3.17 6.16
C ALA A 41 -13.40 -1.99 5.26
N ASN A 42 -14.06 -1.80 4.11
CA ASN A 42 -13.83 -0.65 3.25
C ASN A 42 -14.08 0.67 3.98
N ASP A 43 -15.23 0.79 4.65
CA ASP A 43 -15.61 1.98 5.40
C ASP A 43 -14.65 2.28 6.55
N ALA A 44 -14.26 1.25 7.31
CA ALA A 44 -13.31 1.39 8.40
C ALA A 44 -11.93 1.87 7.90
N VAL A 45 -11.40 1.27 6.83
CA VAL A 45 -10.12 1.67 6.23
C VAL A 45 -10.18 3.11 5.72
N GLN A 46 -11.29 3.51 5.08
CA GLN A 46 -11.47 4.88 4.61
C GLN A 46 -11.55 5.88 5.76
N LYS A 47 -12.39 5.60 6.76
CA LYS A 47 -12.60 6.49 7.91
C LYS A 47 -11.33 6.67 8.72
N GLN A 48 -10.69 5.57 9.11
CA GLN A 48 -9.46 5.62 9.90
C GLN A 48 -8.29 6.17 9.09
N GLY A 49 -8.20 5.82 7.81
CA GLY A 49 -7.19 6.36 6.92
C GLY A 49 -7.28 7.89 6.76
N LYS A 50 -8.48 8.47 6.71
CA LYS A 50 -8.67 9.93 6.71
C LYS A 50 -8.22 10.57 8.03
N ALA A 51 -8.61 9.98 9.16
CA ALA A 51 -8.24 10.49 10.49
C ALA A 51 -6.72 10.47 10.70
N LEU A 52 -6.08 9.35 10.39
CA LEU A 52 -4.63 9.21 10.50
C LEU A 52 -3.86 10.08 9.51
N GLN A 53 -4.40 10.30 8.31
CA GLN A 53 -3.80 11.24 7.35
C GLN A 53 -3.78 12.67 7.88
N ALA A 54 -4.82 13.10 8.59
CA ALA A 54 -4.84 14.42 9.21
C ALA A 54 -3.72 14.57 10.27
N VAL A 55 -3.52 13.54 11.10
CA VAL A 55 -2.42 13.51 12.07
C VAL A 55 -1.06 13.53 11.37
N ALA A 56 -0.88 12.72 10.33
CA ALA A 56 0.36 12.69 9.55
C ALA A 56 0.63 14.04 8.87
N ASN A 57 -0.38 14.67 8.30
CA ASN A 57 -0.24 15.99 7.68
C ASN A 57 0.23 17.05 8.69
N SER A 58 -0.27 17.01 9.93
CA SER A 58 0.20 17.89 10.99
C SER A 58 1.67 17.65 11.35
N ALA A 59 2.10 16.40 11.42
CA ALA A 59 3.49 16.04 11.68
C ALA A 59 4.45 16.48 10.56
N TRP A 60 3.98 16.48 9.31
CA TRP A 60 4.76 16.90 8.13
C TRP A 60 4.61 18.39 7.79
N ALA A 61 3.83 19.16 8.58
CA ALA A 61 3.59 20.58 8.31
C ALA A 61 4.79 21.48 8.52
N PRO A 62 5.64 21.31 9.58
CA PRO A 62 6.73 22.24 9.85
C PRO A 62 7.72 22.35 8.67
N LYS A 63 8.14 23.58 8.34
CA LYS A 63 9.14 23.83 7.27
C LYS A 63 10.50 23.19 7.55
N SER A 64 10.83 22.92 8.80
CA SER A 64 12.03 22.19 9.19
C SER A 64 11.97 20.70 8.79
N VAL A 65 10.77 20.13 8.72
CA VAL A 65 10.55 18.74 8.30
C VAL A 65 10.34 18.67 6.78
N TRP A 66 9.48 19.55 6.24
CA TRP A 66 9.17 19.59 4.82
C TRP A 66 9.43 20.98 4.23
N GLY A 67 10.65 21.21 3.76
CA GLY A 67 11.05 22.46 3.12
C GLY A 67 12.31 22.29 2.28
N PRO A 68 12.67 23.28 1.46
CA PRO A 68 13.80 23.20 0.53
C PRO A 68 15.14 22.86 1.21
N LYS A 69 15.33 23.27 2.46
CA LYS A 69 16.55 23.00 3.24
C LYS A 69 16.56 21.64 3.93
N SER A 70 15.45 20.89 3.90
CA SER A 70 15.37 19.57 4.51
C SER A 70 16.18 18.53 3.72
N PRO A 71 17.17 17.83 4.34
CA PRO A 71 17.94 16.80 3.65
C PRO A 71 17.04 15.66 3.11
N LEU A 72 15.95 15.36 3.83
CA LEU A 72 14.95 14.38 3.38
C LEU A 72 14.30 14.83 2.07
N VAL A 73 13.83 16.08 1.99
CA VAL A 73 13.16 16.61 0.80
C VAL A 73 14.12 16.66 -0.38
N GLN A 74 15.35 17.11 -0.18
CA GLN A 74 16.39 17.12 -1.22
C GLN A 74 16.65 15.72 -1.78
N ARG A 75 16.73 14.71 -0.90
CA ARG A 75 16.87 13.32 -1.32
C ARG A 75 15.66 12.85 -2.13
N LEU A 76 14.44 13.13 -1.65
CA LEU A 76 13.21 12.73 -2.34
C LEU A 76 13.07 13.40 -3.71
N VAL A 77 13.53 14.67 -3.86
CA VAL A 77 13.56 15.37 -5.15
C VAL A 77 14.52 14.66 -6.13
N ARG A 78 15.70 14.28 -5.67
CA ARG A 78 16.67 13.53 -6.52
C ARG A 78 16.16 12.17 -6.99
N GLU A 79 15.20 11.57 -6.29
CA GLU A 79 14.55 10.30 -6.66
C GLU A 79 13.38 10.49 -7.66
N THR A 80 13.09 11.71 -8.10
CA THR A 80 11.98 11.96 -9.03
C THR A 80 12.42 11.86 -10.49
N SER A 81 11.50 11.42 -11.34
CA SER A 81 11.72 11.37 -12.80
C SER A 81 11.98 12.75 -13.41
N GLN A 82 11.45 13.82 -12.80
CA GLN A 82 11.70 15.20 -13.23
C GLN A 82 13.15 15.60 -13.02
N TYR A 83 13.74 15.24 -11.89
CA TYR A 83 15.16 15.47 -11.62
C TYR A 83 16.03 14.65 -12.56
N GLU A 84 15.76 13.35 -12.69
CA GLU A 84 16.50 12.47 -13.60
C GLU A 84 16.44 12.97 -15.05
N ALA A 85 15.25 13.40 -15.50
CA ALA A 85 15.09 13.96 -16.85
C ALA A 85 15.82 15.28 -17.06
N ALA A 86 15.90 16.17 -16.04
CA ALA A 86 16.65 17.41 -16.13
C ALA A 86 18.17 17.16 -16.28
N VAL A 87 18.71 16.27 -15.45
CA VAL A 87 20.13 15.88 -15.51
C VAL A 87 20.45 15.17 -16.83
N ALA A 88 19.59 14.27 -17.29
CA ALA A 88 19.77 13.58 -18.58
C ALA A 88 19.76 14.54 -19.80
N LYS A 89 19.10 15.71 -19.67
CA LYS A 89 19.11 16.78 -20.69
C LYS A 89 20.33 17.69 -20.59
N GLY A 90 21.26 17.42 -19.66
CA GLY A 90 22.50 18.18 -19.52
C GLY A 90 22.45 19.31 -18.48
N ALA A 91 21.41 19.38 -17.64
CA ALA A 91 21.42 20.33 -16.52
C ALA A 91 22.43 19.89 -15.46
N GLU A 92 23.15 20.84 -14.87
CA GLU A 92 24.02 20.57 -13.73
C GLU A 92 23.16 20.04 -12.55
N PRO A 93 23.59 18.97 -11.86
CA PRO A 93 22.80 18.31 -10.81
C PRO A 93 22.31 19.25 -9.71
N GLU A 94 23.16 20.18 -9.26
CA GLU A 94 22.80 21.14 -8.20
C GLU A 94 21.83 22.22 -8.70
N ASP A 95 21.94 22.66 -9.95
CA ASP A 95 20.99 23.61 -10.55
C ASP A 95 19.63 22.97 -10.78
N ALA A 96 19.60 21.73 -11.27
CA ALA A 96 18.35 20.94 -11.42
C ALA A 96 17.65 20.75 -10.07
N LEU A 97 18.41 20.42 -9.01
CA LEU A 97 17.87 20.30 -7.66
C LEU A 97 17.30 21.60 -7.17
N LYS A 98 18.05 22.69 -7.27
CA LYS A 98 17.63 24.02 -6.82
C LYS A 98 16.36 24.48 -7.53
N HIS A 99 16.30 24.33 -8.85
CA HIS A 99 15.12 24.69 -9.63
C HIS A 99 13.85 23.95 -9.14
N LEU A 100 13.94 22.65 -8.88
CA LEU A 100 12.81 21.85 -8.37
C LEU A 100 12.47 22.18 -6.92
N LEU A 101 13.44 22.54 -6.09
CA LEU A 101 13.20 22.98 -4.70
C LEU A 101 12.56 24.36 -4.60
N ASP A 102 12.75 25.22 -5.61
CA ASP A 102 12.13 26.54 -5.70
C ASP A 102 10.70 26.47 -6.30
N ASP A 103 10.32 25.35 -6.94
CA ASP A 103 8.97 25.10 -7.45
C ASP A 103 8.04 24.61 -6.33
N SER A 104 7.23 25.55 -5.82
CA SER A 104 6.29 25.26 -4.73
C SER A 104 5.19 24.26 -5.12
N ASP A 105 4.71 24.28 -6.36
CA ASP A 105 3.67 23.37 -6.84
C ASP A 105 4.20 21.95 -6.98
N PHE A 106 5.41 21.82 -7.50
CA PHE A 106 6.09 20.53 -7.55
C PHE A 106 6.30 19.96 -6.13
N LEU A 107 6.82 20.77 -5.18
CA LEU A 107 7.04 20.33 -3.80
C LEU A 107 5.74 19.93 -3.10
N ASN A 108 4.64 20.64 -3.34
CA ASN A 108 3.34 20.31 -2.79
C ASN A 108 2.81 18.96 -3.35
N LYS A 109 2.93 18.73 -4.65
CA LYS A 109 2.58 17.45 -5.28
C LYS A 109 3.45 16.31 -4.74
N LEU A 110 4.75 16.52 -4.65
CA LEU A 110 5.69 15.54 -4.09
C LEU A 110 5.33 15.21 -2.63
N LYS A 111 5.02 16.24 -1.81
CA LYS A 111 4.57 16.07 -0.44
C LYS A 111 3.33 15.17 -0.36
N GLN A 112 2.29 15.50 -1.14
CA GLN A 112 1.06 14.73 -1.17
C GLN A 112 1.30 13.25 -1.52
N GLN A 113 2.18 12.99 -2.48
CA GLN A 113 2.53 11.62 -2.88
C GLN A 113 3.31 10.87 -1.79
N LYS A 114 4.36 11.49 -1.25
CA LYS A 114 5.31 10.82 -0.32
C LYS A 114 4.80 10.74 1.11
N THR A 115 3.88 11.62 1.55
CA THR A 115 3.30 11.60 2.90
C THR A 115 1.93 10.94 2.97
N ARG A 116 1.44 10.41 1.87
CA ARG A 116 0.16 9.73 1.82
C ARG A 116 0.23 8.41 2.58
N LEU A 117 -0.61 8.28 3.60
CA LEU A 117 -0.74 7.03 4.33
C LEU A 117 -1.44 5.97 3.48
N GLN A 118 -0.83 4.81 3.43
CA GLN A 118 -1.39 3.62 2.80
C GLN A 118 -1.82 2.62 3.87
N ALA A 119 -2.84 1.85 3.56
CA ALA A 119 -3.35 0.82 4.46
C ALA A 119 -3.88 -0.36 3.65
N GLY A 120 -3.58 -1.57 4.13
CA GLY A 120 -4.24 -2.80 3.73
C GLY A 120 -4.95 -3.42 4.93
N PHE A 121 -6.02 -4.16 4.68
CA PHE A 121 -6.76 -4.86 5.71
C PHE A 121 -7.23 -6.21 5.18
N MET A 122 -7.13 -7.23 6.03
CA MET A 122 -7.63 -8.58 5.74
C MET A 122 -8.30 -9.15 6.98
N ALA A 123 -9.46 -9.77 6.82
CA ALA A 123 -10.12 -10.54 7.86
C ALA A 123 -10.14 -12.03 7.49
N LEU A 124 -9.78 -12.87 8.44
CA LEU A 124 -9.77 -14.32 8.32
C LEU A 124 -10.72 -14.94 9.33
N ASP A 125 -11.34 -16.07 8.96
CA ASP A 125 -11.99 -16.93 9.94
C ASP A 125 -10.90 -17.72 10.69
N PRO A 126 -10.81 -17.63 12.03
CA PRO A 126 -9.76 -18.30 12.78
C PRO A 126 -9.93 -19.82 12.84
N ARG A 127 -11.09 -20.35 12.47
CA ARG A 127 -11.40 -21.79 12.53
C ARG A 127 -10.78 -22.55 11.37
N ASP A 128 -10.73 -21.95 10.18
CA ASP A 128 -10.32 -22.62 8.94
C ASP A 128 -9.39 -21.77 8.06
N GLY A 129 -9.12 -20.50 8.45
CA GLY A 129 -8.26 -19.59 7.71
C GLY A 129 -8.87 -18.99 6.45
N THR A 130 -10.18 -19.16 6.22
CA THR A 130 -10.84 -18.58 5.05
C THR A 130 -10.85 -17.06 5.10
N ILE A 131 -10.65 -16.41 3.94
CA ILE A 131 -10.62 -14.95 3.82
C ILE A 131 -12.06 -14.43 3.74
N LEU A 132 -12.45 -13.60 4.70
CA LEU A 132 -13.78 -13.02 4.81
C LEU A 132 -13.87 -11.60 4.25
N ALA A 133 -12.79 -10.82 4.30
CA ALA A 133 -12.71 -9.49 3.72
C ALA A 133 -11.27 -9.15 3.30
N TRP A 134 -11.13 -8.34 2.24
CA TRP A 134 -9.83 -7.94 1.69
C TRP A 134 -9.89 -6.51 1.15
N VAL A 135 -9.10 -5.62 1.75
CA VAL A 135 -8.94 -4.23 1.31
C VAL A 135 -7.46 -4.01 1.02
N GLY A 136 -7.07 -4.01 -0.24
CA GLY A 136 -5.67 -3.94 -0.65
C GLY A 136 -5.06 -2.53 -0.57
N SER A 137 -5.88 -1.48 -0.69
CA SER A 137 -5.46 -0.08 -0.48
C SER A 137 -6.65 0.78 -0.06
N ARG A 138 -6.37 2.00 0.37
CA ARG A 138 -7.41 2.99 0.69
C ARG A 138 -8.21 3.45 -0.53
N ASP A 139 -7.55 3.55 -1.67
CA ASP A 139 -8.16 4.02 -2.91
C ASP A 139 -7.42 3.39 -4.09
N TYR A 140 -8.08 2.46 -4.77
CA TYR A 140 -7.49 1.73 -5.90
C TYR A 140 -7.11 2.63 -7.08
N ALA A 141 -7.88 3.68 -7.34
CA ALA A 141 -7.62 4.57 -8.48
C ALA A 141 -6.33 5.37 -8.29
N GLN A 142 -6.00 5.68 -7.04
CA GLN A 142 -4.80 6.45 -6.68
C GLN A 142 -3.63 5.57 -6.24
N ASP A 143 -3.92 4.36 -5.78
CA ASP A 143 -2.92 3.39 -5.32
C ASP A 143 -3.35 1.97 -5.72
N PRO A 144 -2.99 1.51 -6.92
CA PRO A 144 -3.30 0.18 -7.39
C PRO A 144 -2.42 -0.91 -6.75
N PHE A 145 -1.48 -0.54 -5.88
CA PHE A 145 -0.65 -1.48 -5.15
C PHE A 145 -1.43 -2.17 -4.04
N ASP A 146 -1.42 -3.50 -4.03
CA ASP A 146 -2.09 -4.29 -3.00
C ASP A 146 -1.20 -4.46 -1.77
N HIS A 147 -1.47 -3.65 -0.74
CA HIS A 147 -0.69 -3.64 0.50
C HIS A 147 -0.85 -4.91 1.33
N VAL A 148 -1.90 -5.69 1.12
CA VAL A 148 -2.09 -6.97 1.81
C VAL A 148 -1.19 -8.04 1.20
N GLN A 149 -1.16 -8.14 -0.13
CA GLN A 149 -0.42 -9.19 -0.81
C GLN A 149 1.04 -8.84 -1.10
N ALA A 150 1.29 -7.61 -1.57
CA ALA A 150 2.56 -7.25 -2.17
C ALA A 150 3.49 -6.44 -1.26
N ALA A 151 2.96 -5.81 -0.19
CA ALA A 151 3.80 -5.04 0.71
C ALA A 151 4.74 -5.95 1.49
N ARG A 152 6.06 -5.66 1.36
CA ARG A 152 7.10 -6.30 2.16
C ARG A 152 7.50 -5.34 3.27
N ARG A 153 7.11 -5.65 4.50
CA ARG A 153 7.36 -4.83 5.67
C ARG A 153 8.07 -5.65 6.73
N GLN A 154 8.89 -4.99 7.54
CA GLN A 154 9.45 -5.58 8.74
C GLN A 154 8.32 -5.89 9.72
N PRO A 155 8.14 -7.17 10.16
CA PRO A 155 7.00 -7.55 10.99
C PRO A 155 7.07 -6.94 12.40
N GLY A 156 8.25 -6.64 12.90
CA GLY A 156 8.43 -6.10 14.25
C GLY A 156 7.76 -6.97 15.33
N SER A 157 7.13 -6.33 16.35
CA SER A 157 6.46 -7.05 17.45
C SER A 157 5.25 -7.89 17.03
N THR A 158 4.73 -7.71 15.81
CA THR A 158 3.64 -8.56 15.31
C THR A 158 4.08 -10.00 15.07
N PHE A 159 5.40 -10.26 15.05
CA PHE A 159 5.96 -11.61 14.94
C PHE A 159 5.99 -12.38 16.28
N LYS A 160 5.81 -11.70 17.42
CA LYS A 160 5.86 -12.32 18.75
C LYS A 160 4.91 -13.51 18.94
N PRO A 161 3.65 -13.50 18.49
CA PRO A 161 2.77 -14.66 18.62
C PRO A 161 3.36 -15.94 18.03
N PHE A 162 4.07 -15.84 16.90
CA PHE A 162 4.73 -16.99 16.28
C PHE A 162 5.92 -17.50 17.12
N VAL A 163 6.71 -16.57 17.69
CA VAL A 163 7.84 -16.93 18.56
C VAL A 163 7.33 -17.63 19.83
N TYR A 164 6.31 -17.06 20.49
CA TYR A 164 5.73 -17.66 21.68
C TYR A 164 5.04 -18.98 21.38
N GLY A 165 4.30 -19.06 20.28
CA GLY A 165 3.67 -20.33 19.86
C GLY A 165 4.70 -21.44 19.66
N ALA A 166 5.82 -21.13 19.01
CA ALA A 166 6.93 -22.09 18.82
C ALA A 166 7.60 -22.48 20.16
N ALA A 167 7.73 -21.54 21.10
CA ALA A 167 8.28 -21.81 22.43
C ALA A 167 7.37 -22.74 23.23
N PHE A 168 6.06 -22.45 23.25
CA PHE A 168 5.07 -23.32 23.93
C PHE A 168 5.00 -24.72 23.32
N ALA A 169 5.07 -24.82 21.99
CA ALA A 169 5.13 -26.13 21.31
C ALA A 169 6.37 -26.96 21.71
N LYS A 170 7.44 -26.30 22.20
CA LYS A 170 8.64 -26.94 22.74
C LYS A 170 8.60 -27.14 24.27
N GLY A 171 7.44 -26.95 24.91
CA GLY A 171 7.24 -27.18 26.33
C GLY A 171 7.66 -26.03 27.26
N MET A 172 8.01 -24.85 26.71
CA MET A 172 8.23 -23.66 27.54
C MET A 172 6.89 -23.20 28.12
N GLN A 173 6.89 -22.82 29.38
CA GLN A 173 5.72 -22.23 30.06
C GLN A 173 5.79 -20.72 30.02
N PRO A 174 4.63 -20.00 30.07
CA PRO A 174 4.58 -18.54 30.12
C PRO A 174 5.29 -17.96 31.33
#